data_ba6fcfc472269033c4cbdceaa832e141
#
_entry.id   ba6fcfc472269033c4cbdceaa832e141
#
_cell.length_a   1.000
_cell.length_b   1.000
_cell.length_c   1.000
_cell.angle_alpha   90.00
_cell.angle_beta   90.00
_cell.angle_gamma   90.00
#
_symmetry.space_group_name_H-M   'P 1'
#
loop_
_entity.id
_entity.type
_entity.pdbx_description
1 polymer ?
#
loop_
_entity_poly.entity_id
_entity_poly.type
_entity_poly.pdbx_seq_one_letter_code
_entity_poly.pdbx_strand_id
1 'polypeptide(L)'
;MSTNTVNLNFCLNQAKSHYGGFGYLTIVTLLFSSGSIILLQYLFATDQISIWLHVLLSAYLFYMIYSPLHEAVHGNISGKHQSLKWVNPVVGVISAMFLLYSYTEHKWDHLLHHKYTNDPKLDPDYFVKADNPFSVIVRCVLILFKNVPY
;
A
#
# COMPACT_ATOMS: atom_id res chain seq x y z
N MET A 1 -21.54 -37.18 -3.38
CA MET A 1 -20.49 -36.14 -3.47
C MET A 1 -20.18 -35.69 -2.05
N SER A 2 -19.01 -36.06 -1.52
CA SER A 2 -18.56 -35.65 -0.17
C SER A 2 -18.21 -34.17 -0.22
N THR A 3 -19.01 -33.33 0.45
CA THR A 3 -18.64 -31.93 0.69
C THR A 3 -17.49 -31.93 1.69
N ASN A 4 -16.28 -31.70 1.19
CA ASN A 4 -15.13 -31.41 2.05
C ASN A 4 -15.45 -30.12 2.83
N THR A 5 -16.04 -30.25 4.00
CA THR A 5 -16.18 -29.15 4.95
C THR A 5 -14.78 -28.75 5.39
N VAL A 6 -14.27 -27.67 4.86
CA VAL A 6 -12.99 -27.10 5.27
C VAL A 6 -13.08 -26.82 6.78
N ASN A 7 -12.20 -27.46 7.57
CA ASN A 7 -12.18 -27.22 9.00
C ASN A 7 -11.61 -25.82 9.26
N LEU A 8 -12.50 -24.85 9.44
CA LEU A 8 -12.17 -23.45 9.64
C LEU A 8 -11.19 -23.25 10.81
N ASN A 9 -11.35 -24.02 11.90
CA ASN A 9 -10.44 -23.94 13.05
C ASN A 9 -9.03 -24.40 12.71
N PHE A 10 -8.88 -25.42 11.88
CA PHE A 10 -7.58 -25.85 11.37
C PHE A 10 -6.93 -24.76 10.52
N CYS A 11 -7.67 -24.20 9.58
CA CYS A 11 -7.18 -23.10 8.74
C CYS A 11 -6.79 -21.85 9.56
N LEU A 12 -7.59 -21.46 10.55
CA LEU A 12 -7.29 -20.36 11.44
C LEU A 12 -6.05 -20.62 12.30
N ASN A 13 -5.86 -21.84 12.79
CA ASN A 13 -4.68 -22.20 13.58
C ASN A 13 -3.42 -22.20 12.73
N GLN A 14 -3.49 -22.68 11.48
CA GLN A 14 -2.40 -22.59 10.51
C GLN A 14 -2.07 -21.13 10.18
N ALA A 15 -3.06 -20.30 9.88
CA ALA A 15 -2.85 -18.88 9.64
C ALA A 15 -2.18 -18.18 10.84
N LYS A 16 -2.64 -18.46 12.07
CA LYS A 16 -2.05 -17.92 13.30
C LYS A 16 -0.60 -18.37 13.54
N SER A 17 -0.20 -19.57 13.10
CA SER A 17 1.18 -20.04 13.25
C SER A 17 2.17 -19.26 12.38
N HIS A 18 1.70 -18.71 11.24
CA HIS A 18 2.50 -17.87 10.35
C HIS A 18 2.38 -16.38 10.68
N TYR A 19 1.38 -15.99 11.48
CA TYR A 19 1.17 -14.60 11.86
C TYR A 19 2.14 -14.16 12.96
N GLY A 20 2.71 -13.00 12.79
CA GLY A 20 3.31 -12.24 13.90
C GLY A 20 4.83 -12.25 13.94
N GLY A 21 5.52 -12.66 12.89
CA GLY A 21 6.94 -12.36 12.72
C GLY A 21 7.14 -10.85 12.49
N PHE A 22 8.35 -10.36 12.77
CA PHE A 22 8.73 -9.00 12.42
C PHE A 22 8.90 -8.86 10.90
N GLY A 23 8.28 -7.84 10.31
CA GLY A 23 8.21 -7.62 8.87
C GLY A 23 9.48 -6.99 8.28
N TYR A 24 10.65 -7.60 8.48
CA TYR A 24 11.92 -7.07 7.99
C TYR A 24 11.96 -6.91 6.46
N LEU A 25 11.28 -7.79 5.72
CA LEU A 25 11.19 -7.67 4.26
C LEU A 25 10.48 -6.39 3.83
N THR A 26 9.46 -5.97 4.55
CA THR A 26 8.76 -4.70 4.32
C THR A 26 9.71 -3.51 4.48
N ILE A 27 10.57 -3.56 5.50
CA ILE A 27 11.59 -2.52 5.72
C ILE A 27 12.63 -2.54 4.60
N VAL A 28 13.12 -3.72 4.20
CA VAL A 28 14.04 -3.86 3.08
C VAL A 28 13.43 -3.31 1.78
N THR A 29 12.15 -3.63 1.51
CA THR A 29 11.44 -3.11 0.35
C THR A 29 11.37 -1.58 0.38
N LEU A 30 11.05 -0.98 1.53
CA LEU A 30 11.02 0.48 1.67
C LEU A 30 12.41 1.09 1.41
N LEU A 31 13.46 0.58 2.05
CA LEU A 31 14.81 1.10 1.91
C LEU A 31 15.32 0.96 0.46
N PHE A 32 15.09 -0.18 -0.16
CA PHE A 32 15.44 -0.41 -1.55
C PHE A 32 14.70 0.54 -2.49
N SER A 33 13.38 0.64 -2.37
CA SER A 33 12.57 1.46 -3.28
C SER A 33 12.88 2.95 -3.11
N SER A 34 12.97 3.43 -1.87
CA SER A 34 13.27 4.84 -1.60
C SER A 34 14.69 5.22 -2.03
N GLY A 35 15.68 4.38 -1.73
CA GLY A 35 17.05 4.59 -2.19
C GLY A 35 17.16 4.58 -3.71
N SER A 36 16.47 3.65 -4.39
CA SER A 36 16.41 3.59 -5.85
C SER A 36 15.74 4.81 -6.47
N ILE A 37 14.67 5.34 -5.86
CA ILE A 37 14.03 6.59 -6.33
C ILE A 37 15.01 7.75 -6.21
N ILE A 38 15.70 7.90 -5.10
CA ILE A 38 16.69 8.98 -4.91
C ILE A 38 17.80 8.86 -5.97
N LEU A 39 18.31 7.65 -6.21
CA LEU A 39 19.32 7.41 -7.25
C LEU A 39 18.78 7.76 -8.65
N LEU A 40 17.56 7.37 -8.99
CA LEU A 40 16.95 7.70 -10.28
C LEU A 40 16.78 9.22 -10.46
N GLN A 41 16.40 9.95 -9.41
CA GLN A 41 16.33 11.41 -9.48
C GLN A 41 17.72 12.01 -9.76
N TYR A 42 18.76 11.52 -9.09
CA TYR A 42 20.12 11.97 -9.34
C TYR A 42 20.58 11.68 -10.77
N LEU A 43 20.37 10.45 -11.27
CA LEU A 43 20.75 10.06 -12.64
C LEU A 43 20.00 10.87 -13.70
N PHE A 44 18.73 11.18 -13.46
CA PHE A 44 17.95 12.03 -14.35
C PHE A 44 18.42 13.49 -14.31
N ALA A 45 18.64 14.04 -13.11
CA ALA A 45 19.11 15.41 -12.95
C ALA A 45 20.52 15.67 -13.51
N THR A 46 21.31 14.60 -13.69
CA THR A 46 22.66 14.65 -14.29
C THR A 46 22.67 14.15 -15.73
N ASP A 47 21.51 14.10 -16.41
CA ASP A 47 21.36 13.71 -17.82
C ASP A 47 21.90 12.31 -18.18
N GLN A 48 22.00 11.39 -17.20
CA GLN A 48 22.51 10.04 -17.41
C GLN A 48 21.45 9.06 -17.89
N ILE A 49 20.17 9.36 -17.73
CA ILE A 49 19.06 8.53 -18.18
C ILE A 49 17.99 9.39 -18.90
N SER A 50 17.28 8.76 -19.85
CA SER A 50 16.19 9.43 -20.55
C SER A 50 14.98 9.62 -19.65
N ILE A 51 14.15 10.64 -19.96
CA ILE A 51 12.89 10.90 -19.24
C ILE A 51 11.96 9.67 -19.26
N TRP A 52 11.90 8.94 -20.36
CA TRP A 52 11.04 7.75 -20.48
C TRP A 52 11.46 6.64 -19.52
N LEU A 53 12.79 6.39 -19.44
CA LEU A 53 13.30 5.40 -18.51
C LEU A 53 13.09 5.84 -17.05
N HIS A 54 13.33 7.12 -16.76
CA HIS A 54 13.08 7.70 -15.44
C HIS A 54 11.60 7.53 -15.03
N VAL A 55 10.64 7.89 -15.89
CA VAL A 55 9.20 7.78 -15.60
C VAL A 55 8.79 6.32 -15.38
N LEU A 56 9.23 5.41 -16.25
CA LEU A 56 8.87 3.99 -16.15
C LEU A 56 9.37 3.36 -14.85
N LEU A 57 10.65 3.57 -14.53
CA LEU A 57 11.24 2.99 -13.33
C LEU A 57 10.70 3.64 -12.05
N SER A 58 10.50 4.96 -12.06
CA SER A 58 9.90 5.67 -10.92
C SER A 58 8.47 5.19 -10.65
N ALA A 59 7.64 5.02 -11.67
CA ALA A 59 6.28 4.52 -11.50
C ALA A 59 6.27 3.14 -10.84
N TYR A 60 7.16 2.23 -11.25
CA TYR A 60 7.30 0.92 -10.64
C TYR A 60 7.75 1.00 -9.17
N LEU A 61 8.74 1.84 -8.87
CA LEU A 61 9.27 1.99 -7.50
C LEU A 61 8.25 2.66 -6.57
N PHE A 62 7.48 3.63 -7.03
CA PHE A 62 6.38 4.20 -6.26
C PHE A 62 5.29 3.16 -5.97
N TYR A 63 4.97 2.30 -6.94
CA TYR A 63 4.08 1.17 -6.69
C TYR A 63 4.64 0.21 -5.62
N MET A 64 5.95 -0.06 -5.63
CA MET A 64 6.60 -0.87 -4.58
C MET A 64 6.51 -0.23 -3.19
N ILE A 65 6.63 1.12 -3.08
CA ILE A 65 6.51 1.85 -1.79
C ILE A 65 5.10 1.76 -1.21
N TYR A 66 4.08 1.58 -2.05
CA TYR A 66 2.72 1.39 -1.54
C TYR A 66 2.58 0.13 -0.66
N SER A 67 3.32 -0.94 -0.94
CA SER A 67 3.29 -2.16 -0.10
C SER A 67 3.73 -1.91 1.36
N PRO A 68 4.89 -1.28 1.66
CA PRO A 68 5.24 -0.86 3.02
C PRO A 68 4.21 0.06 3.69
N LEU A 69 3.61 0.99 2.94
CA LEU A 69 2.54 1.84 3.46
C LEU A 69 1.35 1.00 3.93
N HIS A 70 0.88 0.10 3.09
CA HIS A 70 -0.24 -0.80 3.36
C HIS A 70 0.02 -1.67 4.61
N GLU A 71 1.20 -2.32 4.68
CA GLU A 71 1.57 -3.15 5.83
C GLU A 71 1.65 -2.33 7.14
N ALA A 72 2.11 -1.08 7.05
CA ALA A 72 2.16 -0.15 8.17
C ALA A 72 0.76 0.23 8.69
N VAL A 73 -0.20 0.44 7.79
CA VAL A 73 -1.61 0.72 8.13
C VAL A 73 -2.21 -0.40 8.96
N HIS A 74 -1.95 -1.65 8.57
CA HIS A 74 -2.46 -2.84 9.26
C HIS A 74 -1.66 -3.20 10.54
N GLY A 75 -0.54 -2.54 10.81
CA GLY A 75 0.31 -2.84 11.95
C GLY A 75 1.09 -4.16 11.82
N ASN A 76 1.20 -4.70 10.61
CA ASN A 76 1.79 -6.00 10.33
C ASN A 76 3.31 -6.03 10.51
N ILE A 77 3.99 -4.87 10.40
CA ILE A 77 5.46 -4.81 10.44
C ILE A 77 5.99 -5.22 11.82
N SER A 78 5.36 -4.73 12.87
CA SER A 78 5.77 -5.12 14.24
C SER A 78 5.37 -6.54 14.62
N GLY A 79 4.42 -7.14 13.90
CA GLY A 79 3.85 -8.44 14.24
C GLY A 79 3.36 -8.47 15.69
N LYS A 80 3.77 -9.53 16.44
CA LYS A 80 3.44 -9.67 17.88
C LYS A 80 4.39 -8.90 18.82
N HIS A 81 5.41 -8.22 18.32
CA HIS A 81 6.39 -7.52 19.15
C HIS A 81 5.84 -6.16 19.62
N GLN A 82 5.28 -6.13 20.83
CA GLN A 82 4.65 -4.93 21.40
C GLN A 82 5.63 -3.75 21.51
N SER A 83 6.90 -4.02 21.85
CA SER A 83 7.97 -3.00 21.93
C SER A 83 8.33 -2.35 20.58
N LEU A 84 7.96 -2.99 19.45
CA LEU A 84 8.26 -2.52 18.11
C LEU A 84 7.06 -1.90 17.39
N LYS A 85 5.93 -1.70 18.08
CA LYS A 85 4.73 -1.10 17.48
C LYS A 85 4.96 0.28 16.85
N TRP A 86 5.92 1.02 17.37
CA TRP A 86 6.32 2.32 16.85
C TRP A 86 6.90 2.26 15.41
N VAL A 87 7.39 1.09 14.99
CA VAL A 87 7.93 0.90 13.64
C VAL A 87 6.86 1.08 12.58
N ASN A 88 5.61 0.64 12.85
CA ASN A 88 4.52 0.76 11.89
C ASN A 88 4.26 2.22 11.47
N PRO A 89 3.98 3.17 12.39
CA PRO A 89 3.77 4.55 11.98
C PRO A 89 5.02 5.20 11.37
N VAL A 90 6.22 4.83 11.78
CA VAL A 90 7.46 5.36 11.18
C VAL A 90 7.57 4.94 9.71
N VAL A 91 7.45 3.65 9.42
CA VAL A 91 7.45 3.13 8.04
C VAL A 91 6.29 3.73 7.24
N GLY A 92 5.10 3.83 7.85
CA GLY A 92 3.93 4.42 7.21
C GLY A 92 4.13 5.87 6.81
N VAL A 93 4.66 6.69 7.71
CA VAL A 93 4.95 8.11 7.43
C VAL A 93 6.00 8.26 6.34
N ILE A 94 7.11 7.51 6.41
CA ILE A 94 8.15 7.57 5.37
C ILE A 94 7.59 7.16 4.00
N SER A 95 6.84 6.06 3.93
CA SER A 95 6.22 5.61 2.69
C SER A 95 5.23 6.64 2.13
N ALA A 96 4.40 7.22 3.01
CA ALA A 96 3.41 8.24 2.65
C ALA A 96 4.05 9.53 2.13
N MET A 97 5.21 9.93 2.69
CA MET A 97 5.98 11.08 2.18
C MET A 97 6.43 10.89 0.73
N PHE A 98 6.92 9.71 0.37
CA PHE A 98 7.28 9.42 -1.02
C PHE A 98 6.06 9.43 -1.96
N LEU A 99 4.89 9.00 -1.47
CA LEU A 99 3.66 8.95 -2.24
C LEU A 99 2.85 10.26 -2.21
N LEU A 100 3.36 11.28 -1.51
CA LEU A 100 2.69 12.59 -1.30
C LEU A 100 1.31 12.44 -0.63
N TYR A 101 1.19 11.49 0.28
CA TYR A 101 -0.01 11.22 1.07
C TYR A 101 0.14 11.66 2.53
N SER A 102 -0.99 11.92 3.19
CA SER A 102 -1.06 11.96 4.65
C SER A 102 -1.21 10.52 5.17
N TYR A 103 -0.22 10.01 5.94
CA TYR A 103 -0.30 8.67 6.52
C TYR A 103 -1.55 8.45 7.38
N THR A 104 -1.89 9.44 8.20
CA THR A 104 -3.05 9.34 9.11
C THR A 104 -4.36 9.26 8.34
N GLU A 105 -4.51 10.08 7.32
CA GLU A 105 -5.68 10.13 6.46
C GLU A 105 -5.83 8.84 5.66
N HIS A 106 -4.75 8.44 4.99
CA HIS A 106 -4.72 7.17 4.26
C HIS A 106 -5.05 5.95 5.15
N LYS A 107 -4.49 5.92 6.37
CA LYS A 107 -4.79 4.84 7.32
C LYS A 107 -6.27 4.79 7.67
N TRP A 108 -6.89 5.96 7.90
CA TRP A 108 -8.30 6.04 8.24
C TRP A 108 -9.18 5.55 7.09
N ASP A 109 -8.95 6.07 5.91
CA ASP A 109 -9.73 5.72 4.70
C ASP A 109 -9.57 4.25 4.35
N HIS A 110 -8.34 3.72 4.41
CA HIS A 110 -8.06 2.32 4.13
C HIS A 110 -8.77 1.36 5.10
N LEU A 111 -8.79 1.68 6.40
CA LEU A 111 -9.52 0.89 7.39
C LEU A 111 -11.04 1.01 7.24
N LEU A 112 -11.55 2.17 6.83
CA LEU A 112 -12.96 2.34 6.44
C LEU A 112 -13.32 1.51 5.21
N HIS A 113 -12.45 1.51 4.19
CA HIS A 113 -12.62 0.66 3.01
C HIS A 113 -12.75 -0.82 3.40
N HIS A 114 -11.85 -1.34 4.23
CA HIS A 114 -11.94 -2.72 4.71
C HIS A 114 -13.24 -3.02 5.46
N LYS A 115 -13.72 -2.06 6.25
CA LYS A 115 -14.94 -2.23 7.04
C LYS A 115 -16.21 -2.16 6.19
N TYR A 116 -16.22 -1.32 5.17
CA TYR A 116 -17.41 -0.98 4.39
C TYR A 116 -17.25 -1.30 2.90
N THR A 117 -16.36 -2.20 2.55
CA THR A 117 -16.04 -2.56 1.16
C THR A 117 -17.29 -2.69 0.28
N ASN A 118 -17.32 -1.94 -0.81
CA ASN A 118 -18.43 -1.85 -1.76
C ASN A 118 -19.73 -1.18 -1.24
N ASP A 119 -19.74 -0.56 -0.07
CA ASP A 119 -20.86 0.27 0.36
C ASP A 119 -20.82 1.63 -0.37
N PRO A 120 -21.88 2.02 -1.11
CA PRO A 120 -21.87 3.23 -1.93
C PRO A 120 -21.80 4.54 -1.13
N LYS A 121 -22.03 4.51 0.19
CA LYS A 121 -22.05 5.70 1.05
C LYS A 121 -20.87 5.77 2.01
N LEU A 122 -20.33 4.61 2.41
CA LEU A 122 -19.38 4.51 3.51
C LEU A 122 -17.98 4.06 3.06
N ASP A 123 -17.85 3.44 1.88
CA ASP A 123 -16.56 3.02 1.33
C ASP A 123 -15.89 4.19 0.62
N PRO A 124 -14.75 4.72 1.12
CA PRO A 124 -14.03 5.81 0.46
C PRO A 124 -13.59 5.47 -0.96
N ASP A 125 -13.32 4.17 -1.23
CA ASP A 125 -12.84 3.68 -2.51
C ASP A 125 -13.97 3.27 -3.47
N TYR A 126 -15.24 3.39 -3.07
CA TYR A 126 -16.39 3.05 -3.93
C TYR A 126 -16.37 3.79 -5.27
N PHE A 127 -15.74 4.96 -5.31
CA PHE A 127 -15.60 5.75 -6.52
C PHE A 127 -14.94 4.99 -7.69
N VAL A 128 -14.02 4.07 -7.41
CA VAL A 128 -13.33 3.28 -8.46
C VAL A 128 -14.14 2.10 -8.97
N LYS A 129 -15.26 1.75 -8.31
CA LYS A 129 -16.12 0.65 -8.73
C LYS A 129 -16.75 0.95 -10.09
N ALA A 130 -16.53 0.07 -11.07
CA ALA A 130 -17.08 0.19 -12.42
C ALA A 130 -17.37 -1.19 -13.01
N ASP A 131 -18.24 -1.23 -14.02
CA ASP A 131 -18.72 -2.47 -14.63
C ASP A 131 -17.79 -3.02 -15.73
N ASN A 132 -16.79 -2.25 -16.14
CA ASN A 132 -15.81 -2.67 -17.14
C ASN A 132 -14.41 -2.11 -16.86
N PRO A 133 -13.33 -2.78 -17.36
CA PRO A 133 -11.96 -2.40 -17.09
C PRO A 133 -11.58 -0.99 -17.54
N PHE A 134 -12.10 -0.53 -18.67
CA PHE A 134 -11.82 0.81 -19.18
C PHE A 134 -12.34 1.90 -18.22
N SER A 135 -13.56 1.73 -17.72
CA SER A 135 -14.14 2.67 -16.73
C SER A 135 -13.36 2.65 -15.42
N VAL A 136 -12.81 1.51 -14.99
CA VAL A 136 -11.91 1.43 -13.82
C VAL A 136 -10.68 2.30 -14.05
N ILE A 137 -9.99 2.15 -15.19
CA ILE A 137 -8.81 2.95 -15.52
C ILE A 137 -9.14 4.45 -15.51
N VAL A 138 -10.22 4.85 -16.18
CA VAL A 138 -10.65 6.26 -16.20
C VAL A 138 -10.90 6.79 -14.79
N ARG A 139 -11.59 6.03 -13.94
CA ARG A 139 -11.87 6.44 -12.55
C ARG A 139 -10.59 6.49 -11.71
N CYS A 140 -9.66 5.56 -11.88
CA CYS A 140 -8.35 5.61 -11.22
C CYS A 140 -7.55 6.86 -11.60
N VAL A 141 -7.63 7.33 -12.86
CA VAL A 141 -7.02 8.59 -13.27
C VAL A 141 -7.74 9.79 -12.65
N LEU A 142 -9.07 9.77 -12.64
CA LEU A 142 -9.88 10.87 -12.09
C LEU A 142 -9.74 11.03 -10.57
N ILE A 143 -9.34 9.98 -9.84
CA ILE A 143 -9.11 10.08 -8.39
C ILE A 143 -8.00 11.09 -8.05
N LEU A 144 -7.04 11.30 -8.96
CA LEU A 144 -5.99 12.32 -8.78
C LEU A 144 -6.56 13.73 -8.66
N PHE A 145 -7.76 13.97 -9.20
CA PHE A 145 -8.43 15.28 -9.19
C PHE A 145 -9.54 15.35 -8.13
N LYS A 146 -9.97 14.20 -7.58
CA LYS A 146 -11.05 14.14 -6.57
C LYS A 146 -10.67 14.82 -5.26
N ASN A 147 -9.40 14.76 -4.89
CA ASN A 147 -8.88 15.26 -3.61
C ASN A 147 -8.21 16.64 -3.73
N VAL A 148 -8.39 17.34 -4.85
CA VAL A 148 -7.95 18.75 -4.95
C VAL A 148 -9.00 19.60 -4.22
N PRO A 149 -8.67 20.24 -3.08
CA PRO A 149 -9.61 21.16 -2.43
C PRO A 149 -9.88 22.32 -3.39
N TYR A 150 -11.16 22.63 -3.60
CA TYR A 150 -11.62 23.79 -4.37
C TYR A 150 -11.40 25.06 -3.57
#